data_d22f188f395e4560c64900e91fa933dc
#
_entry.id   d22f188f395e4560c64900e91fa933dc
#
_cell.length_a   1.000
_cell.length_b   1.000
_cell.length_c   1.000
_cell.angle_alpha   90.00
_cell.angle_beta   90.00
_cell.angle_gamma   90.00
#
_symmetry.space_group_name_H-M   'P 1'
#
loop_
_entity.id
_entity.type
_entity.pdbx_description
1 polymer ?
#
loop_
_entity_poly.entity_id
_entity_poly.type
_entity_poly.pdbx_seq_one_letter_code
_entity_poly.pdbx_strand_id
1 'polypeptide(L)'
;MIIKKLNLTNFRNYDNLEIEFNKKINIIYGNNAQGKTNILEGIFVLCLTKSHRLYVDSNLIKHNQEFTNLIGIFENKPIDDVKKLSINNSGKKLELNNNRVKKINDYIINSNIIIFYPEDLNLIKGSPQERRRYLNVELSQLYNNYIIYLNDYNKLLKMRNDYLKKIKFNENVDLNYFFNKLIYKDE
;
A
#
# COMPACT_ATOMS: atom_id res chain seq x y z
N MET A 1 -17.29 -3.18 -0.12
CA MET A 1 -16.73 -3.13 -1.50
C MET A 1 -16.67 -4.54 -2.04
N ILE A 2 -17.15 -4.81 -3.25
CA ILE A 2 -17.13 -6.14 -3.91
C ILE A 2 -16.38 -5.99 -5.22
N ILE A 3 -15.34 -6.80 -5.42
CA ILE A 3 -14.62 -6.82 -6.70
C ILE A 3 -15.44 -7.66 -7.72
N LYS A 4 -15.63 -7.11 -8.92
CA LYS A 4 -16.30 -7.78 -10.05
C LYS A 4 -15.29 -8.33 -11.05
N LYS A 5 -14.24 -7.55 -11.34
CA LYS A 5 -13.25 -7.89 -12.35
C LYS A 5 -11.87 -7.41 -11.97
N LEU A 6 -10.85 -8.17 -12.30
CA LEU A 6 -9.44 -7.83 -12.12
C LEU A 6 -8.69 -8.10 -13.42
N ASN A 7 -7.94 -7.10 -13.88
CA ASN A 7 -6.99 -7.25 -14.99
C ASN A 7 -5.60 -6.92 -14.47
N LEU A 8 -4.66 -7.83 -14.71
CA LEU A 8 -3.24 -7.68 -14.38
C LEU A 8 -2.43 -7.76 -15.67
N THR A 9 -1.58 -6.78 -15.92
CA THR A 9 -0.64 -6.77 -17.06
C THR A 9 0.77 -6.65 -16.53
N ASN A 10 1.67 -7.54 -16.95
CA ASN A 10 3.08 -7.60 -16.53
C ASN A 10 3.25 -7.61 -15.01
N PHE A 11 2.38 -8.33 -14.30
CA PHE A 11 2.37 -8.38 -12.85
C PHE A 11 2.93 -9.69 -12.34
N ARG A 12 4.04 -9.65 -11.62
CA ARG A 12 4.70 -10.83 -11.06
C ARG A 12 5.03 -11.85 -12.16
N ASN A 13 4.34 -12.98 -12.19
CA ASN A 13 4.50 -14.05 -13.20
C ASN A 13 3.52 -13.93 -14.36
N TYR A 14 2.56 -13.02 -14.30
CA TYR A 14 1.54 -12.85 -15.34
C TYR A 14 1.97 -11.86 -16.42
N ASP A 15 1.82 -12.23 -17.68
CA ASP A 15 1.86 -11.29 -18.81
C ASP A 15 0.54 -10.53 -18.88
N ASN A 16 -0.55 -11.26 -18.99
CA ASN A 16 -1.90 -10.76 -18.92
C ASN A 16 -2.76 -11.78 -18.18
N LEU A 17 -3.57 -11.29 -17.26
CA LEU A 17 -4.54 -12.07 -16.53
C LEU A 17 -5.83 -11.25 -16.44
N GLU A 18 -6.94 -11.87 -16.83
CA GLU A 18 -8.26 -11.30 -16.62
C GLU A 18 -9.12 -12.30 -15.85
N ILE A 19 -9.73 -11.84 -14.75
CA ILE A 19 -10.58 -12.66 -13.88
C ILE A 19 -11.85 -11.89 -13.56
N GLU A 20 -12.99 -12.57 -13.69
CA GLU A 20 -14.27 -12.13 -13.15
C GLU A 20 -14.57 -12.87 -11.86
N PHE A 21 -15.10 -12.14 -10.88
CA PHE A 21 -15.36 -12.66 -9.54
C PHE A 21 -16.85 -12.79 -9.27
N ASN A 22 -17.20 -13.85 -8.54
CA ASN A 22 -18.53 -13.98 -7.95
C ASN A 22 -18.66 -13.04 -6.74
N LYS A 23 -19.88 -12.60 -6.43
CA LYS A 23 -20.16 -11.66 -5.33
C LYS A 23 -19.86 -12.21 -3.93
N LYS A 24 -19.91 -13.51 -3.75
CA LYS A 24 -19.80 -14.13 -2.40
C LYS A 24 -18.46 -14.79 -2.20
N ILE A 25 -18.26 -15.97 -2.79
CA ILE A 25 -17.10 -16.82 -2.56
C ILE A 25 -16.45 -17.13 -3.89
N ASN A 26 -15.13 -16.96 -3.95
CA ASN A 26 -14.31 -17.34 -5.08
C ASN A 26 -13.21 -18.28 -4.58
N ILE A 27 -13.08 -19.43 -5.20
CA ILE A 27 -12.07 -20.42 -4.84
C ILE A 27 -11.03 -20.47 -5.96
N ILE A 28 -9.78 -20.13 -5.63
CA ILE A 28 -8.64 -20.16 -6.54
C ILE A 28 -7.81 -21.39 -6.21
N TYR A 29 -7.79 -22.38 -7.09
CA TYR A 29 -7.06 -23.63 -6.89
C TYR A 29 -6.12 -23.92 -8.05
N GLY A 30 -5.18 -24.83 -7.86
CA GLY A 30 -4.17 -25.24 -8.84
C GLY A 30 -2.85 -25.60 -8.17
N ASN A 31 -1.84 -25.98 -8.95
CA ASN A 31 -0.53 -26.39 -8.47
C ASN A 31 0.23 -25.25 -7.78
N ASN A 32 1.21 -25.58 -6.95
CA ASN A 32 2.08 -24.59 -6.32
C ASN A 32 2.89 -23.83 -7.37
N ALA A 33 3.29 -22.60 -7.03
CA ALA A 33 4.03 -21.68 -7.88
C ALA A 33 3.29 -21.16 -9.15
N GLN A 34 2.01 -21.48 -9.35
CA GLN A 34 1.21 -20.99 -10.48
C GLN A 34 0.73 -19.55 -10.34
N GLY A 35 1.02 -18.88 -9.22
CA GLY A 35 0.68 -17.47 -9.03
C GLY A 35 -0.62 -17.22 -8.27
N LYS A 36 -1.32 -18.23 -7.72
CA LYS A 36 -2.57 -18.04 -6.95
C LYS A 36 -2.48 -16.91 -5.93
N THR A 37 -1.42 -16.89 -5.15
CA THR A 37 -1.16 -15.84 -4.16
C THR A 37 -0.90 -14.47 -4.81
N ASN A 38 -0.37 -14.44 -6.04
CA ASN A 38 -0.12 -13.19 -6.75
C ASN A 38 -1.43 -12.53 -7.21
N ILE A 39 -2.52 -13.29 -7.41
CA ILE A 39 -3.86 -12.73 -7.67
C ILE A 39 -4.35 -11.96 -6.44
N LEU A 40 -4.26 -12.59 -5.26
CA LEU A 40 -4.65 -11.93 -3.99
C LEU A 40 -3.77 -10.71 -3.71
N GLU A 41 -2.45 -10.84 -3.95
CA GLU A 41 -1.53 -9.71 -3.85
C GLU A 41 -1.90 -8.58 -4.82
N GLY A 42 -2.29 -8.91 -6.06
CA GLY A 42 -2.74 -7.94 -7.06
C GLY A 42 -3.96 -7.14 -6.60
N ILE A 43 -4.97 -7.81 -6.03
CA ILE A 43 -6.15 -7.14 -5.45
C ILE A 43 -5.71 -6.22 -4.30
N PHE A 44 -4.86 -6.71 -3.39
CA PHE A 44 -4.37 -5.95 -2.24
C PHE A 44 -3.59 -4.71 -2.68
N VAL A 45 -2.64 -4.87 -3.61
CA VAL A 45 -1.84 -3.78 -4.18
C VAL A 45 -2.71 -2.77 -4.91
N LEU A 46 -3.71 -3.22 -5.66
CA LEU A 46 -4.65 -2.33 -6.33
C LEU A 46 -5.47 -1.50 -5.33
N CYS A 47 -5.84 -2.07 -4.20
CA CYS A 47 -6.64 -1.36 -3.18
C CYS A 47 -5.79 -0.41 -2.32
N LEU A 48 -4.60 -0.84 -1.87
CA LEU A 48 -3.79 -0.13 -0.87
C LEU A 48 -2.48 0.45 -1.42
N THR A 49 -2.24 0.31 -2.72
CA THR A 49 -1.05 0.82 -3.45
C THR A 49 0.29 0.24 -3.00
N LYS A 50 0.32 -0.70 -2.07
CA LYS A 50 1.54 -1.33 -1.53
C LYS A 50 1.34 -2.83 -1.40
N SER A 51 2.41 -3.60 -1.63
CA SER A 51 2.40 -5.03 -1.33
C SER A 51 2.53 -5.23 0.19
N HIS A 52 1.80 -6.24 0.70
CA HIS A 52 2.00 -6.73 2.07
C HIS A 52 3.31 -7.53 2.21
N ARG A 53 3.83 -8.11 1.11
CA ARG A 53 5.02 -8.97 1.08
C ARG A 53 6.31 -8.23 0.75
N LEU A 54 6.23 -7.12 0.00
CA LEU A 54 7.39 -6.43 -0.55
C LEU A 54 7.47 -4.99 -0.07
N TYR A 55 8.71 -4.53 0.09
CA TYR A 55 9.02 -3.14 0.40
C TYR A 55 9.27 -2.30 -0.86
N VAL A 56 9.66 -2.95 -1.98
CA VAL A 56 10.06 -2.28 -3.22
C VAL A 56 9.03 -2.56 -4.30
N ASP A 57 8.43 -1.51 -4.82
CA ASP A 57 7.32 -1.62 -5.78
C ASP A 57 7.73 -2.16 -7.15
N SER A 58 8.98 -1.92 -7.58
CA SER A 58 9.51 -2.46 -8.84
C SER A 58 9.51 -4.00 -8.87
N ASN A 59 9.56 -4.65 -7.71
CA ASN A 59 9.48 -6.11 -7.61
C ASN A 59 8.08 -6.66 -7.94
N LEU A 60 7.07 -5.81 -8.11
CA LEU A 60 5.74 -6.19 -8.59
C LEU A 60 5.70 -6.31 -10.12
N ILE A 61 6.62 -5.65 -10.81
CA ILE A 61 6.75 -5.71 -12.26
C ILE A 61 7.31 -7.08 -12.65
N LYS A 62 6.75 -7.69 -13.68
CA LYS A 62 7.25 -8.95 -14.22
C LYS A 62 8.70 -8.79 -14.68
N HIS A 63 9.52 -9.81 -14.48
CA HIS A 63 10.92 -9.84 -14.92
C HIS A 63 11.03 -9.50 -16.42
N ASN A 64 12.01 -8.68 -16.80
CA ASN A 64 12.22 -8.16 -18.16
C ASN A 64 11.11 -7.25 -18.69
N GLN A 65 10.26 -6.69 -17.83
CA GLN A 65 9.27 -5.69 -18.20
C GLN A 65 9.57 -4.35 -17.52
N GLU A 66 9.14 -3.25 -18.14
CA GLU A 66 9.41 -1.90 -17.64
C GLU A 66 8.26 -1.34 -16.79
N PHE A 67 7.08 -1.94 -16.89
CA PHE A 67 5.89 -1.50 -16.19
C PHE A 67 4.96 -2.65 -15.84
N THR A 68 4.06 -2.41 -14.90
CA THR A 68 2.89 -3.24 -14.63
C THR A 68 1.64 -2.38 -14.51
N ASN A 69 0.50 -2.91 -14.98
CA ASN A 69 -0.80 -2.28 -14.84
C ASN A 69 -1.77 -3.22 -14.13
N LEU A 70 -2.46 -2.68 -13.15
CA LEU A 70 -3.54 -3.34 -12.42
C LEU A 70 -4.82 -2.53 -12.61
N ILE A 71 -5.90 -3.19 -13.00
CA ILE A 71 -7.22 -2.56 -13.17
C ILE A 71 -8.24 -3.42 -12.45
N GLY A 72 -9.06 -2.81 -11.61
CA GLY A 72 -10.16 -3.49 -10.95
C GLY A 72 -11.47 -2.73 -11.08
N ILE A 73 -12.54 -3.51 -11.27
CA ILE A 73 -13.91 -3.00 -11.27
C ILE A 73 -14.58 -3.45 -9.99
N PHE A 74 -15.08 -2.50 -9.22
CA PHE A 74 -15.71 -2.72 -7.93
C PHE A 74 -17.17 -2.30 -7.96
N GLU A 75 -18.02 -3.14 -7.38
CA GLU A 75 -19.45 -2.82 -7.28
C GLU A 75 -19.65 -1.57 -6.41
N ASN A 76 -20.24 -0.56 -7.01
CA ASN A 76 -20.73 0.64 -6.35
C ASN A 76 -22.06 1.03 -7.01
N LYS A 77 -23.01 1.56 -6.25
CA LYS A 77 -24.31 1.98 -6.78
C LYS A 77 -24.37 3.50 -6.83
N PRO A 78 -24.86 4.13 -7.89
CA PRO A 78 -25.46 3.53 -9.10
C PRO A 78 -24.45 3.07 -10.17
N ILE A 79 -23.19 3.47 -10.10
CA ILE A 79 -22.15 3.21 -11.11
C ILE A 79 -20.96 2.52 -10.45
N ASP A 80 -20.44 1.46 -11.07
CA ASP A 80 -19.26 0.74 -10.58
C ASP A 80 -18.01 1.62 -10.55
N ASP A 81 -17.19 1.46 -9.54
CA ASP A 81 -15.90 2.14 -9.44
C ASP A 81 -14.81 1.39 -10.19
N VAL A 82 -14.02 2.11 -10.96
CA VAL A 82 -12.86 1.60 -11.68
C VAL A 82 -11.60 2.15 -11.04
N LYS A 83 -10.80 1.27 -10.42
CA LYS A 83 -9.47 1.60 -9.90
C LYS A 83 -8.40 1.13 -10.87
N LYS A 84 -7.42 2.03 -11.17
CA LYS A 84 -6.25 1.68 -11.97
C LYS A 84 -4.98 2.09 -11.23
N LEU A 85 -4.01 1.20 -11.24
CA LEU A 85 -2.69 1.43 -10.69
C LEU A 85 -1.67 1.01 -11.74
N SER A 86 -0.85 1.96 -12.19
CA SER A 86 0.32 1.70 -13.04
C SER A 86 1.59 1.92 -12.24
N ILE A 87 2.54 1.01 -12.34
CA ILE A 87 3.86 1.10 -11.69
C ILE A 87 4.92 0.96 -12.76
N ASN A 88 5.92 1.84 -12.75
CA ASN A 88 7.11 1.78 -13.57
C ASN A 88 8.33 2.28 -12.77
N ASN A 89 9.48 2.36 -13.41
CA ASN A 89 10.72 2.83 -12.77
C ASN A 89 10.67 4.29 -12.29
N SER A 90 9.76 5.11 -12.84
CA SER A 90 9.58 6.51 -12.43
C SER A 90 8.59 6.69 -11.29
N GLY A 91 7.85 5.63 -10.90
CA GLY A 91 6.91 5.68 -9.79
C GLY A 91 5.53 5.07 -10.09
N LYS A 92 4.52 5.55 -9.37
CA LYS A 92 3.14 5.08 -9.45
C LYS A 92 2.22 6.14 -10.05
N LYS A 93 1.31 5.69 -10.89
CA LYS A 93 0.18 6.49 -11.37
C LYS A 93 -1.11 5.84 -10.88
N LEU A 94 -1.95 6.64 -10.25
CA LEU A 94 -3.23 6.21 -9.67
C LEU A 94 -4.37 6.89 -10.42
N GLU A 95 -5.39 6.11 -10.79
CA GLU A 95 -6.61 6.62 -11.38
C GLU A 95 -7.84 5.99 -10.73
N LEU A 96 -8.85 6.82 -10.46
CA LEU A 96 -10.17 6.42 -9.97
C LEU A 96 -11.21 6.95 -10.97
N ASN A 97 -12.02 6.05 -11.54
CA ASN A 97 -13.04 6.39 -12.53
C ASN A 97 -12.48 7.22 -13.70
N ASN A 98 -11.31 6.80 -14.21
CA ASN A 98 -10.53 7.47 -15.27
C ASN A 98 -9.97 8.86 -14.91
N ASN A 99 -10.13 9.32 -13.67
CA ASN A 99 -9.54 10.56 -13.21
C ASN A 99 -8.24 10.29 -12.45
N ARG A 100 -7.19 11.04 -12.77
CA ARG A 100 -5.90 10.92 -12.08
C ARG A 100 -6.02 11.37 -10.63
N VAL A 101 -5.59 10.52 -9.70
CA VAL A 101 -5.56 10.81 -8.27
C VAL A 101 -4.14 11.18 -7.86
N LYS A 102 -3.97 12.35 -7.23
CA LYS A 102 -2.66 12.85 -6.79
C LYS A 102 -2.28 12.37 -5.39
N LYS A 103 -3.26 12.24 -4.50
CA LYS A 103 -3.04 11.83 -3.11
C LYS A 103 -3.41 10.36 -2.94
N ILE A 104 -2.50 9.57 -2.39
CA ILE A 104 -2.74 8.14 -2.12
C ILE A 104 -3.98 7.95 -1.23
N ASN A 105 -4.19 8.83 -0.26
CA ASN A 105 -5.35 8.77 0.63
C ASN A 105 -6.68 8.78 -0.12
N ASP A 106 -6.82 9.65 -1.14
CA ASP A 106 -8.04 9.76 -1.92
C ASP A 106 -8.29 8.49 -2.76
N TYR A 107 -7.22 7.76 -3.10
CA TYR A 107 -7.31 6.51 -3.85
C TYR A 107 -7.68 5.32 -2.96
N ILE A 108 -7.13 5.23 -1.75
CA ILE A 108 -7.38 4.11 -0.83
C ILE A 108 -8.67 4.25 -0.04
N ILE A 109 -9.26 5.45 0.02
CA ILE A 109 -10.54 5.70 0.70
C ILE A 109 -11.57 4.67 0.23
N ASN A 110 -12.34 4.10 1.15
CA ASN A 110 -13.32 3.04 0.92
C ASN A 110 -12.75 1.70 0.39
N SER A 111 -11.43 1.50 0.45
CA SER A 111 -10.78 0.23 0.10
C SER A 111 -10.69 -0.69 1.30
N ASN A 112 -11.82 -1.17 1.83
CA ASN A 112 -11.81 -2.10 2.96
C ASN A 112 -11.42 -3.50 2.48
N ILE A 113 -10.18 -3.89 2.73
CA ILE A 113 -9.61 -5.19 2.36
C ILE A 113 -8.86 -5.80 3.53
N ILE A 114 -9.16 -7.04 3.84
CA ILE A 114 -8.43 -7.85 4.81
C ILE A 114 -7.82 -9.02 4.04
N ILE A 115 -6.55 -9.27 4.27
CA ILE A 115 -5.84 -10.40 3.69
C ILE A 115 -5.22 -11.22 4.83
N PHE A 116 -5.28 -12.53 4.71
CA PHE A 116 -4.68 -13.44 5.68
C PHE A 116 -3.74 -14.42 4.98
N TYR A 117 -2.53 -14.54 5.52
CA TYR A 117 -1.49 -15.45 5.03
C TYR A 117 -0.95 -16.33 6.17
N PRO A 118 -0.38 -17.48 5.86
CA PRO A 118 0.32 -18.30 6.86
C PRO A 118 1.44 -17.53 7.57
N GLU A 119 2.11 -16.60 6.87
CA GLU A 119 3.17 -15.76 7.40
C GLU A 119 2.66 -14.73 8.43
N ASP A 120 1.36 -14.44 8.48
CA ASP A 120 0.77 -13.52 9.47
C ASP A 120 0.85 -14.11 10.90
N LEU A 121 1.13 -15.40 11.06
CA LEU A 121 1.52 -15.97 12.34
C LEU A 121 2.78 -15.30 12.92
N ASN A 122 3.60 -14.66 12.09
CA ASN A 122 4.72 -13.84 12.53
C ASN A 122 4.28 -12.57 13.28
N LEU A 123 3.01 -12.16 13.21
CA LEU A 123 2.48 -11.09 14.08
C LEU A 123 2.64 -11.46 15.56
N ILE A 124 2.56 -12.74 15.90
CA ILE A 124 2.73 -13.25 17.26
C ILE A 124 4.21 -13.47 17.56
N LYS A 125 4.94 -14.15 16.66
CA LYS A 125 6.33 -14.61 16.86
C LYS A 125 7.38 -13.61 16.39
N GLY A 126 7.02 -12.68 15.52
CA GLY A 126 7.92 -11.76 14.85
C GLY A 126 8.22 -10.47 15.63
N SER A 127 8.85 -9.54 14.95
CA SER A 127 9.33 -8.29 15.53
C SER A 127 8.20 -7.29 15.85
N PRO A 128 8.43 -6.34 16.81
CA PRO A 128 7.49 -5.24 17.03
C PRO A 128 7.24 -4.38 15.78
N GLN A 129 8.17 -4.38 14.83
CA GLN A 129 8.02 -3.63 13.58
C GLN A 129 6.93 -4.23 12.68
N GLU A 130 6.83 -5.56 12.61
CA GLU A 130 5.79 -6.25 11.84
C GLU A 130 4.40 -5.98 12.42
N ARG A 131 4.27 -6.03 13.76
CA ARG A 131 3.02 -5.68 14.44
C ARG A 131 2.59 -4.24 14.18
N ARG A 132 3.53 -3.27 14.28
CA ARG A 132 3.23 -1.87 13.95
C ARG A 132 2.84 -1.69 12.50
N ARG A 133 3.52 -2.39 11.57
CA ARG A 133 3.17 -2.33 10.14
C ARG A 133 1.76 -2.83 9.89
N TYR A 134 1.38 -3.96 10.46
CA TYR A 134 0.03 -4.51 10.37
C TYR A 134 -1.00 -3.51 10.89
N LEU A 135 -0.83 -3.03 12.12
CA LEU A 135 -1.74 -2.05 12.71
C LEU A 135 -1.85 -0.77 11.87
N ASN A 136 -0.75 -0.26 11.34
CA ASN A 136 -0.77 0.93 10.48
C ASN A 136 -1.59 0.71 9.20
N VAL A 137 -1.53 -0.48 8.60
CA VAL A 137 -2.33 -0.82 7.42
C VAL A 137 -3.81 -0.85 7.79
N GLU A 138 -4.19 -1.56 8.86
CA GLU A 138 -5.59 -1.69 9.28
C GLU A 138 -6.19 -0.34 9.71
N LEU A 139 -5.47 0.43 10.53
CA LEU A 139 -5.93 1.74 10.98
C LEU A 139 -6.05 2.76 9.83
N SER A 140 -5.20 2.64 8.79
CA SER A 140 -5.30 3.49 7.60
C SER A 140 -6.56 3.25 6.78
N GLN A 141 -7.15 2.06 6.87
CA GLN A 141 -8.41 1.72 6.21
C GLN A 141 -9.63 2.17 7.04
N LEU A 142 -9.50 2.15 8.36
CA LEU A 142 -10.59 2.49 9.29
C LEU A 142 -10.74 4.01 9.47
N TYR A 143 -9.62 4.74 9.48
CA TYR A 143 -9.61 6.16 9.81
C TYR A 143 -8.95 6.99 8.71
N ASN A 144 -9.73 7.83 8.02
CA ASN A 144 -9.27 8.62 6.87
C ASN A 144 -8.07 9.54 7.19
N ASN A 145 -8.00 10.06 8.42
CA ASN A 145 -6.92 10.95 8.83
C ASN A 145 -5.68 10.21 9.37
N TYR A 146 -5.77 8.91 9.65
CA TYR A 146 -4.68 8.16 10.28
C TYR A 146 -3.39 8.21 9.46
N ILE A 147 -3.48 8.02 8.14
CA ILE A 147 -2.30 8.02 7.26
C ILE A 147 -1.63 9.40 7.19
N ILE A 148 -2.40 10.49 7.37
CA ILE A 148 -1.88 11.86 7.43
C ILE A 148 -1.03 12.01 8.70
N TYR A 149 -1.60 11.67 9.85
CA TYR A 149 -0.90 11.72 11.13
C TYR A 149 0.31 10.77 11.18
N LEU A 150 0.19 9.58 10.62
CA LEU A 150 1.31 8.64 10.52
C LEU A 150 2.47 9.19 9.68
N ASN A 151 2.17 9.84 8.56
CA ASN A 151 3.18 10.47 7.71
C ASN A 151 3.87 11.65 8.43
N ASP A 152 3.11 12.48 9.12
CA ASP A 152 3.63 13.60 9.90
C ASP A 152 4.50 13.11 11.07
N TYR A 153 4.05 12.10 11.80
CA TYR A 153 4.84 11.44 12.85
C TYR A 153 6.17 10.89 12.30
N ASN A 154 6.14 10.16 11.19
CA ASN A 154 7.35 9.59 10.59
C ASN A 154 8.32 10.69 10.12
N LYS A 155 7.80 11.81 9.61
CA LYS A 155 8.61 12.97 9.22
C LYS A 155 9.29 13.60 10.42
N LEU A 156 8.55 13.82 11.50
CA LEU A 156 9.10 14.37 12.75
C LEU A 156 10.12 13.42 13.38
N LEU A 157 9.83 12.12 13.40
CA LEU A 157 10.75 11.11 13.91
C LEU A 157 12.07 11.09 13.13
N LYS A 158 12.00 11.19 11.80
CA LYS A 158 13.20 11.28 10.94
C LYS A 158 14.00 12.54 11.28
N MET A 159 13.35 13.70 11.35
CA MET A 159 14.00 14.97 11.71
C MET A 159 14.68 14.86 13.07
N ARG A 160 13.98 14.33 14.08
CA ARG A 160 14.54 14.10 15.42
C ARG A 160 15.79 13.23 15.37
N ASN A 161 15.72 12.11 14.65
CA ASN A 161 16.85 11.17 14.57
C ASN A 161 18.06 11.78 13.83
N ASP A 162 17.82 12.53 12.76
CA ASP A 162 18.89 13.25 12.04
C ASP A 162 19.54 14.31 12.93
N TYR A 163 18.76 15.01 13.75
CA TYR A 163 19.26 15.98 14.73
C TYR A 163 20.12 15.33 15.82
N LEU A 164 19.64 14.21 16.38
CA LEU A 164 20.40 13.45 17.39
C LEU A 164 21.74 12.94 16.87
N LYS A 165 21.79 12.57 15.57
CA LYS A 165 23.06 12.22 14.92
C LYS A 165 24.02 13.40 14.85
N LYS A 166 23.53 14.59 14.45
CA LYS A 166 24.36 15.80 14.40
C LYS A 166 24.95 16.17 15.77
N ILE A 167 24.13 16.13 16.83
CA ILE A 167 24.59 16.34 18.20
C ILE A 167 25.69 15.34 18.57
N LYS A 168 25.52 14.07 18.23
CA LYS A 168 26.51 13.03 18.53
C LYS A 168 27.86 13.31 17.83
N PHE A 169 27.87 13.96 16.68
CA PHE A 169 29.07 14.32 15.95
C PHE A 169 29.59 15.73 16.25
N ASN A 170 29.12 16.37 17.37
CA ASN A 170 29.50 17.72 17.80
C ASN A 170 29.31 18.82 16.72
N GLU A 171 28.35 18.66 15.81
CA GLU A 171 27.93 19.73 14.92
C GLU A 171 27.16 20.80 15.72
N ASN A 172 27.41 22.08 15.44
CA ASN A 172 26.64 23.20 16.05
C ASN A 172 25.19 23.09 15.63
N VAL A 173 24.31 22.77 16.59
CA VAL A 173 22.89 22.54 16.39
C VAL A 173 22.09 23.47 17.28
N ASP A 174 21.18 24.26 16.67
CA ASP A 174 20.25 25.09 17.40
C ASP A 174 19.13 24.23 18.01
N LEU A 175 19.30 23.93 19.33
CA LEU A 175 18.33 23.12 20.08
C LEU A 175 16.97 23.84 20.22
N ASN A 176 16.94 25.19 20.32
CA ASN A 176 15.71 25.95 20.48
C ASN A 176 14.84 25.85 19.19
N TYR A 177 15.45 25.92 18.00
CA TYR A 177 14.75 25.73 16.75
C TYR A 177 14.09 24.34 16.67
N PHE A 178 14.80 23.32 17.17
CA PHE A 178 14.31 21.95 17.16
C PHE A 178 13.13 21.76 18.12
N PHE A 179 13.24 22.20 19.37
CA PHE A 179 12.19 22.09 20.37
C PHE A 179 10.92 22.85 19.94
N ASN A 180 11.05 24.05 19.44
CA ASN A 180 9.92 24.84 18.96
C ASN A 180 9.16 24.12 17.81
N LYS A 181 9.87 23.44 16.91
CA LYS A 181 9.23 22.72 15.78
C LYS A 181 8.55 21.41 16.19
N LEU A 182 8.94 20.80 17.31
CA LEU A 182 8.29 19.62 17.88
C LEU A 182 7.04 19.97 18.70
N ILE A 183 7.07 21.07 19.43
CA ILE A 183 6.01 21.49 20.37
C ILE A 183 4.81 22.13 19.63
N TYR A 184 5.05 22.87 18.53
CA TYR A 184 3.99 23.63 17.83
C TYR A 184 3.09 22.81 16.87
N LYS A 185 3.05 21.47 16.97
CA LYS A 185 2.14 20.65 16.17
C LYS A 185 1.06 19.93 16.96
N ASP A 186 0.88 20.31 18.23
CA ASP A 186 -0.14 19.70 19.11
C ASP A 186 -1.43 20.56 19.24
N GLU A 187 -1.67 21.53 18.34
CA GLU A 187 -2.94 22.26 18.21
C GLU A 187 -3.74 21.87 16.98
#